data_04e53a485e9fd0ad9fec274b9330fd24
#
_entry.id   04e53a485e9fd0ad9fec274b9330fd24
#
_cell.length_a   1.000
_cell.length_b   1.000
_cell.length_c   1.000
_cell.angle_alpha   90.00
_cell.angle_beta   90.00
_cell.angle_gamma   90.00
#
_symmetry.space_group_name_H-M   'P 1'
#
loop_
_entity.id
_entity.type
_entity.pdbx_description
1 polymer ?
#
loop_
_entity_poly.entity_id
_entity_poly.type
_entity_poly.pdbx_seq_one_letter_code
_entity_poly.pdbx_strand_id
1 'polypeptide(L)'
;MTASSPPSSANGTLVFIVDDNELLGEITRQLLDSAGYSTKLFHQGLPARAELLGTDTPPTVLVTDFDIGDINGLDLIGDVRVKLPRLKSLLVSGTAKPGALAAHSVKPDQFLPKPFRADDLIGAVERLAAQARAAV
;
A
#
# COMPACT_ATOMS: atom_id res chain seq x y z
N MET A 1 24.24 -7.99 16.11
CA MET A 1 24.03 -7.67 15.46
C MET A 1 23.88 -7.27 14.82
N THR A 2 23.65 -7.35 14.60
CA THR A 2 23.54 -6.99 13.86
C THR A 2 23.36 -6.27 13.37
N ALA A 3 23.54 -6.05 13.81
CA ALA A 3 23.22 -5.15 13.23
C ALA A 3 23.36 -4.65 12.09
N SER A 4 23.45 -5.11 11.54
CA SER A 4 23.42 -4.80 10.20
C SER A 4 22.08 -4.36 9.71
N SER A 5 21.35 -3.70 10.51
CA SER A 5 20.17 -3.09 10.00
C SER A 5 20.55 -2.24 8.84
N PRO A 6 19.90 -2.38 7.70
CA PRO A 6 20.18 -1.51 6.59
C PRO A 6 19.93 -0.08 7.04
N PRO A 7 20.76 0.83 6.64
CA PRO A 7 20.54 2.23 6.92
C PRO A 7 19.31 2.74 6.20
N SER A 8 18.58 1.86 5.64
CA SER A 8 17.45 2.19 4.83
C SER A 8 16.33 2.76 5.65
N SER A 9 15.66 3.72 5.11
CA SER A 9 14.42 4.24 5.63
C SER A 9 13.33 3.17 5.69
N ALA A 10 13.53 2.03 5.06
CA ALA A 10 12.58 0.93 5.10
C ALA A 10 12.53 0.25 6.45
N ASN A 11 13.63 0.30 7.21
CA ASN A 11 13.72 -0.41 8.47
C ASN A 11 12.63 0.06 9.43
N GLY A 12 11.76 -0.85 9.82
CA GLY A 12 10.68 -0.55 10.76
C GLY A 12 9.46 0.14 10.16
N THR A 13 9.50 0.47 8.89
CA THR A 13 8.35 1.09 8.22
C THR A 13 7.30 0.03 7.95
N LEU A 14 6.08 0.29 8.41
CA LEU A 14 4.96 -0.64 8.25
C LEU A 14 4.18 -0.34 6.99
N VAL A 15 3.91 -1.37 6.20
CA VAL A 15 3.14 -1.29 4.97
C VAL A 15 2.00 -2.29 5.04
N PHE A 16 0.77 -1.83 4.84
CA PHE A 16 -0.37 -2.73 4.68
C PHE A 16 -0.57 -3.01 3.20
N ILE A 17 -0.85 -4.28 2.89
CA ILE A 17 -1.06 -4.76 1.52
C ILE A 17 -2.45 -5.37 1.45
N VAL A 18 -3.24 -4.97 0.45
CA VAL A 18 -4.57 -5.54 0.22
C VAL A 18 -4.64 -6.05 -1.20
N ASP A 19 -4.81 -7.36 -1.36
CA ASP A 19 -4.91 -8.01 -2.65
C ASP A 19 -5.71 -9.30 -2.49
N ASP A 20 -6.83 -9.43 -3.21
CA ASP A 20 -7.68 -10.61 -3.13
C ASP A 20 -7.06 -11.83 -3.83
N ASN A 21 -6.06 -11.62 -4.66
CA ASN A 21 -5.31 -12.72 -5.24
C ASN A 21 -4.24 -13.16 -4.24
N GLU A 22 -4.39 -14.37 -3.69
CA GLU A 22 -3.52 -14.83 -2.62
C GLU A 22 -2.07 -14.91 -3.06
N LEU A 23 -1.83 -15.44 -4.26
CA LEU A 23 -0.47 -15.59 -4.76
C LEU A 23 0.20 -14.24 -4.99
N LEU A 24 -0.47 -13.33 -5.67
CA LEU A 24 0.10 -12.01 -5.96
C LEU A 24 0.30 -11.20 -4.69
N GLY A 25 -0.64 -11.29 -3.75
CA GLY A 25 -0.48 -10.63 -2.46
C GLY A 25 0.73 -11.13 -1.71
N GLU A 26 0.96 -12.44 -1.71
CA GLU A 26 2.11 -13.04 -1.05
C GLU A 26 3.42 -12.64 -1.72
N ILE A 27 3.43 -12.56 -3.04
CA ILE A 27 4.61 -12.10 -3.77
C ILE A 27 4.93 -10.65 -3.40
N THR A 28 3.92 -9.80 -3.37
CA THR A 28 4.09 -8.40 -2.99
C THR A 28 4.66 -8.30 -1.57
N ARG A 29 4.11 -9.09 -0.64
CA ARG A 29 4.58 -9.11 0.74
C ARG A 29 6.05 -9.51 0.81
N GLN A 30 6.42 -10.59 0.11
CA GLN A 30 7.80 -11.08 0.13
C GLN A 30 8.77 -10.06 -0.43
N LEU A 31 8.40 -9.38 -1.51
CA LEU A 31 9.25 -8.36 -2.09
C LEU A 31 9.50 -7.21 -1.11
N LEU A 32 8.46 -6.75 -0.44
CA LEU A 32 8.60 -5.66 0.51
C LEU A 32 9.31 -6.09 1.78
N ASP A 33 9.05 -7.29 2.28
CA ASP A 33 9.79 -7.83 3.41
C ASP A 33 11.28 -7.91 3.10
N SER A 34 11.62 -8.36 1.90
CA SER A 34 13.01 -8.44 1.47
C SER A 34 13.69 -7.08 1.37
N ALA A 35 12.90 -6.04 1.12
CA ALA A 35 13.41 -4.68 1.05
C ALA A 35 13.53 -4.01 2.42
N GLY A 36 13.16 -4.72 3.50
CA GLY A 36 13.31 -4.20 4.86
C GLY A 36 12.06 -3.65 5.50
N TYR A 37 10.92 -3.70 4.81
CA TYR A 37 9.66 -3.22 5.36
C TYR A 37 9.02 -4.26 6.27
N SER A 38 8.24 -3.79 7.24
CA SER A 38 7.32 -4.65 7.98
C SER A 38 5.99 -4.62 7.25
N THR A 39 5.38 -5.78 7.02
CA THR A 39 4.17 -5.84 6.20
C THR A 39 3.05 -6.57 6.91
N LYS A 40 1.82 -6.22 6.54
CA LYS A 40 0.63 -6.97 6.91
C LYS A 40 -0.23 -7.13 5.67
N LEU A 41 -0.58 -8.36 5.35
CA LEU A 41 -1.31 -8.70 4.13
C LEU A 41 -2.76 -9.02 4.44
N PHE A 42 -3.65 -8.42 3.67
CA PHE A 42 -5.09 -8.69 3.72
C PHE A 42 -5.54 -9.13 2.35
N HIS A 43 -6.46 -10.09 2.32
CA HIS A 43 -7.06 -10.56 1.06
C HIS A 43 -8.44 -9.96 0.81
N GLN A 44 -8.91 -9.12 1.72
CA GLN A 44 -10.18 -8.41 1.57
C GLN A 44 -10.02 -6.99 2.09
N GLY A 45 -10.79 -6.08 1.49
CA GLY A 45 -10.68 -4.67 1.82
C GLY A 45 -11.38 -4.29 3.12
N LEU A 46 -12.53 -4.90 3.43
CA LEU A 46 -13.28 -4.53 4.64
C LEU A 46 -12.52 -4.87 5.92
N PRO A 47 -11.91 -6.06 6.05
CA PRO A 47 -11.04 -6.31 7.21
C PRO A 47 -9.87 -5.35 7.31
N ALA A 48 -9.25 -5.01 6.16
CA ALA A 48 -8.16 -4.04 6.15
C ALA A 48 -8.65 -2.67 6.62
N ARG A 49 -9.82 -2.25 6.15
CA ARG A 49 -10.41 -0.97 6.57
C ARG A 49 -10.65 -0.95 8.07
N ALA A 50 -11.22 -2.03 8.62
CA ALA A 50 -11.49 -2.12 10.05
C ALA A 50 -10.21 -1.98 10.86
N GLU A 51 -9.15 -2.64 10.44
CA GLU A 51 -7.87 -2.55 11.14
C GLU A 51 -7.27 -1.14 11.02
N LEU A 52 -7.30 -0.56 9.83
CA LEU A 52 -6.77 0.78 9.61
C LEU A 52 -7.48 1.82 10.46
N LEU A 53 -8.79 1.70 10.61
CA LEU A 53 -9.57 2.65 11.38
C LEU A 53 -9.47 2.43 12.88
N GLY A 54 -9.04 1.24 13.32
CA GLY A 54 -9.01 0.90 14.74
C GLY A 54 -7.63 0.79 15.36
N THR A 55 -6.56 0.83 14.57
CA THR A 55 -5.22 0.60 15.09
C THR A 55 -4.62 1.87 15.69
N ASP A 56 -3.82 1.68 16.75
CA ASP A 56 -3.01 2.75 17.33
C ASP A 56 -1.67 2.92 16.60
N THR A 57 -1.32 1.94 15.75
CA THR A 57 -0.05 1.95 15.03
C THR A 57 -0.34 1.79 13.53
N PRO A 58 -0.83 2.84 12.87
CA PRO A 58 -1.16 2.75 11.45
C PRO A 58 0.08 2.58 10.58
N PRO A 59 -0.09 1.98 9.41
CA PRO A 59 1.04 1.87 8.49
C PRO A 59 1.39 3.24 7.91
N THR A 60 2.59 3.33 7.36
CA THR A 60 3.02 4.53 6.63
C THR A 60 2.47 4.51 5.21
N VAL A 61 2.38 3.32 4.60
CA VAL A 61 1.94 3.15 3.22
C VAL A 61 0.89 2.04 3.15
N LEU A 62 -0.15 2.28 2.37
CA LEU A 62 -1.15 1.29 2.02
C LEU A 62 -0.98 0.95 0.54
N VAL A 63 -0.70 -0.32 0.24
CA VAL A 63 -0.64 -0.83 -1.13
C VAL A 63 -1.90 -1.63 -1.34
N THR A 64 -2.77 -1.19 -2.23
CA THR A 64 -4.02 -1.88 -2.47
C THR A 64 -4.27 -2.08 -3.96
N ASP A 65 -4.80 -3.25 -4.31
CA ASP A 65 -5.35 -3.47 -5.63
C ASP A 65 -6.64 -2.65 -5.77
N PHE A 66 -7.00 -2.34 -7.00
CA PHE A 66 -8.26 -1.67 -7.29
C PHE A 66 -9.44 -2.62 -7.09
N ASP A 67 -9.36 -3.81 -7.68
CA ASP A 67 -10.42 -4.81 -7.60
C ASP A 67 -10.12 -5.79 -6.48
N ILE A 68 -10.74 -5.60 -5.32
CA ILE A 68 -10.54 -6.48 -4.18
C ILE A 68 -11.81 -7.19 -3.72
N GLY A 69 -12.84 -7.15 -4.54
CA GLY A 69 -14.05 -7.94 -4.36
C GLY A 69 -15.09 -7.28 -3.47
N ASP A 70 -14.79 -7.09 -2.22
CA ASP A 70 -15.77 -6.57 -1.24
C ASP A 70 -15.87 -5.04 -1.25
N ILE A 71 -14.81 -4.37 -1.68
CA ILE A 71 -14.77 -2.91 -1.81
C ILE A 71 -13.70 -2.61 -2.86
N ASN A 72 -13.81 -1.54 -3.61
CA ASN A 72 -12.72 -1.20 -4.52
C ASN A 72 -11.63 -0.41 -3.79
N GLY A 73 -10.41 -0.45 -4.34
CA GLY A 73 -9.25 0.14 -3.68
C GLY A 73 -9.36 1.65 -3.47
N LEU A 74 -9.99 2.37 -4.38
CA LEU A 74 -10.14 3.82 -4.23
C LEU A 74 -11.13 4.18 -3.12
N ASP A 75 -12.21 3.40 -2.99
CA ASP A 75 -13.14 3.60 -1.89
C ASP A 75 -12.47 3.29 -0.56
N LEU A 76 -11.66 2.24 -0.51
CA LEU A 76 -10.89 1.92 0.70
C LEU A 76 -9.98 3.09 1.08
N ILE A 77 -9.23 3.61 0.12
CA ILE A 77 -8.33 4.75 0.36
C ILE A 77 -9.14 5.95 0.88
N GLY A 78 -10.24 6.26 0.23
CA GLY A 78 -11.07 7.39 0.65
C GLY A 78 -11.61 7.24 2.05
N ASP A 79 -12.09 6.05 2.39
CA ASP A 79 -12.67 5.78 3.71
C ASP A 79 -11.65 5.95 4.83
N VAL A 80 -10.43 5.45 4.63
CA VAL A 80 -9.43 5.49 5.70
C VAL A 80 -8.69 6.82 5.75
N ARG A 81 -8.63 7.55 4.65
CA ARG A 81 -7.91 8.82 4.59
C ARG A 81 -8.51 9.87 5.51
N VAL A 82 -9.81 9.77 5.79
CA VAL A 82 -10.49 10.68 6.71
C VAL A 82 -9.86 10.63 8.09
N LYS A 83 -9.56 9.43 8.59
CA LYS A 83 -8.95 9.25 9.90
C LYS A 83 -7.42 9.27 9.84
N LEU A 84 -6.86 8.84 8.71
CA LEU A 84 -5.41 8.70 8.55
C LEU A 84 -4.92 9.60 7.41
N PRO A 85 -4.94 10.93 7.60
CA PRO A 85 -4.62 11.84 6.49
C PRO A 85 -3.15 11.78 6.06
N ARG A 86 -2.27 11.23 6.88
CA ARG A 86 -0.85 11.11 6.55
C ARG A 86 -0.50 9.79 5.87
N LEU A 87 -1.45 8.86 5.83
CA LEU A 87 -1.25 7.57 5.16
C LEU A 87 -1.01 7.81 3.68
N LYS A 88 0.05 7.25 3.14
CA LYS A 88 0.32 7.28 1.71
C LYS A 88 -0.28 6.05 1.06
N SER A 89 -0.79 6.22 -0.15
CA SER A 89 -1.49 5.14 -0.83
C SER A 89 -0.89 4.86 -2.19
N LEU A 90 -0.72 3.57 -2.48
CA LEU A 90 -0.28 3.06 -3.77
C LEU A 90 -1.41 2.16 -4.30
N LEU A 91 -2.01 2.56 -5.41
CA LEU A 91 -3.02 1.77 -6.07
C LEU A 91 -2.37 0.93 -7.16
N VAL A 92 -2.65 -0.37 -7.14
CA VAL A 92 -2.11 -1.31 -8.12
C VAL A 92 -3.27 -1.90 -8.89
N SER A 93 -3.20 -1.92 -10.22
CA SER A 93 -4.28 -2.49 -11.01
C SER A 93 -3.82 -2.88 -12.41
N GLY A 94 -4.32 -4.02 -12.88
CA GLY A 94 -4.16 -4.44 -14.26
C GLY A 94 -5.43 -4.26 -15.08
N THR A 95 -6.54 -3.94 -14.43
CA THR A 95 -7.84 -3.87 -15.08
C THR A 95 -8.43 -2.48 -15.12
N ALA A 96 -8.06 -1.61 -14.18
CA ALA A 96 -8.62 -0.26 -14.16
C ALA A 96 -8.09 0.53 -15.34
N LYS A 97 -9.01 1.11 -16.09
CA LYS A 97 -8.67 1.95 -17.25
C LYS A 97 -8.38 3.36 -16.75
N PRO A 98 -7.48 4.09 -17.42
CA PRO A 98 -7.17 5.46 -17.02
C PRO A 98 -8.40 6.35 -16.85
N GLY A 99 -9.40 6.18 -17.72
CA GLY A 99 -10.63 6.95 -17.62
C GLY A 99 -11.41 6.70 -16.34
N ALA A 100 -11.47 5.43 -15.91
CA ALA A 100 -12.17 5.09 -14.67
C ALA A 100 -11.48 5.69 -13.45
N LEU A 101 -10.15 5.66 -13.43
CA LEU A 101 -9.39 6.26 -12.34
C LEU A 101 -9.53 7.77 -12.33
N ALA A 102 -9.49 8.39 -13.51
CA ALA A 102 -9.61 9.84 -13.62
C ALA A 102 -10.99 10.33 -13.20
N ALA A 103 -12.02 9.51 -13.40
CA ALA A 103 -13.40 9.89 -13.06
C ALA A 103 -13.69 9.76 -11.56
N HIS A 104 -12.89 9.00 -10.82
CA HIS A 104 -13.12 8.81 -9.39
C HIS A 104 -12.68 10.04 -8.61
N SER A 105 -13.47 10.44 -7.61
CA SER A 105 -13.15 11.62 -6.80
C SER A 105 -11.93 11.41 -5.91
N VAL A 106 -11.69 10.16 -5.47
CA VAL A 106 -10.54 9.82 -4.67
C VAL A 106 -9.37 9.47 -5.58
N LYS A 107 -8.20 10.04 -5.30
CA LYS A 107 -6.99 9.75 -6.06
C LYS A 107 -5.96 9.11 -5.14
N PRO A 108 -5.26 8.05 -5.60
CA PRO A 108 -4.14 7.50 -4.82
C PRO A 108 -2.97 8.47 -4.88
N ASP A 109 -2.05 8.34 -3.95
CA ASP A 109 -0.81 9.12 -4.01
C ASP A 109 0.07 8.67 -5.17
N GLN A 110 0.00 7.39 -5.53
CA GLN A 110 0.70 6.86 -6.69
C GLN A 110 -0.07 5.68 -7.26
N PHE A 111 0.03 5.49 -8.57
CA PHE A 111 -0.59 4.37 -9.28
C PHE A 111 0.52 3.51 -9.90
N LEU A 112 0.36 2.19 -9.81
CA LEU A 112 1.29 1.23 -10.41
C LEU A 112 0.50 0.22 -11.25
N PRO A 113 0.65 0.23 -12.57
CA PRO A 113 -0.07 -0.72 -13.42
C PRO A 113 0.52 -2.12 -13.31
N LYS A 114 -0.30 -3.14 -13.42
CA LYS A 114 0.13 -4.53 -13.54
C LYS A 114 0.28 -4.88 -15.03
N PRO A 115 1.24 -5.72 -15.38
CA PRO A 115 2.26 -6.30 -14.53
C PRO A 115 3.35 -5.28 -14.22
N PHE A 116 3.90 -5.34 -13.02
CA PHE A 116 4.98 -4.46 -12.61
C PHE A 116 6.22 -5.29 -12.28
N ARG A 117 7.37 -4.63 -12.28
CA ARG A 117 8.62 -5.26 -11.87
C ARG A 117 8.81 -5.05 -10.38
N ALA A 118 9.61 -5.93 -9.76
CA ALA A 118 9.92 -5.80 -8.35
C ALA A 118 10.47 -4.40 -8.01
N ASP A 119 11.36 -3.89 -8.86
CA ASP A 119 11.95 -2.57 -8.64
C ASP A 119 10.92 -1.46 -8.70
N ASP A 120 9.90 -1.61 -9.56
CA ASP A 120 8.83 -0.61 -9.67
C ASP A 120 8.02 -0.54 -8.39
N LEU A 121 7.69 -1.70 -7.83
CA LEU A 121 6.93 -1.77 -6.58
C LEU A 121 7.75 -1.19 -5.42
N ILE A 122 8.97 -1.67 -5.26
CA ILE A 122 9.83 -1.25 -4.15
C ILE A 122 10.12 0.24 -4.25
N GLY A 123 10.43 0.72 -5.46
CA GLY A 123 10.70 2.14 -5.68
C GLY A 123 9.51 3.02 -5.37
N ALA A 124 8.30 2.58 -5.74
CA ALA A 124 7.08 3.33 -5.45
C ALA A 124 6.86 3.45 -3.94
N VAL A 125 7.00 2.34 -3.22
CA VAL A 125 6.83 2.33 -1.76
C VAL A 125 7.90 3.19 -1.09
N GLU A 126 9.14 3.13 -1.56
CA GLU A 126 10.21 3.95 -1.01
C GLU A 126 9.92 5.44 -1.18
N ARG A 127 9.44 5.85 -2.36
CA ARG A 127 9.09 7.25 -2.60
C ARG A 127 7.97 7.70 -1.68
N LEU A 128 6.95 6.88 -1.51
CA LEU A 128 5.82 7.23 -0.65
C LEU A 128 6.24 7.30 0.81
N ALA A 129 7.05 6.36 1.27
CA ALA A 129 7.56 6.39 2.64
C ALA A 129 8.41 7.63 2.89
N ALA A 130 9.24 8.02 1.91
CA ALA A 130 10.04 9.23 2.02
C ALA A 130 9.17 10.49 2.09
N GLN A 131 8.10 10.53 1.28
CA GLN A 131 7.16 11.66 1.32
C GLN A 131 6.46 11.74 2.66
N ALA A 132 6.11 10.61 3.25
CA ALA A 132 5.45 10.58 4.55
C ALA A 132 6.37 11.16 5.64
N ARG A 133 7.65 10.82 5.60
CA ARG A 133 8.62 11.34 6.56
C ARG A 133 8.85 12.84 6.36
N ALA A 134 8.90 13.28 5.11
CA ALA A 134 9.15 14.69 4.80
C ALA A 134 7.98 15.58 5.19
N ALA A 135 6.78 15.02 5.30
CA ALA A 135 5.57 15.76 5.62
C ALA A 135 5.41 16.03 7.11
N VAL A 136 6.27 15.50 7.94
CA VAL A 136 6.17 15.67 9.41
C VAL A 136 6.71 17.01 9.88
#